data_e0e0c86f6266416fd6789038e7baf47d
#
_entry.id   e0e0c86f6266416fd6789038e7baf47d
#
_cell.length_a   1.000
_cell.length_b   1.000
_cell.length_c   1.000
_cell.angle_alpha   90.00
_cell.angle_beta   90.00
_cell.angle_gamma   90.00
#
_symmetry.space_group_name_H-M   'P 1'
#
loop_
_entity.id
_entity.type
_entity.pdbx_description
1 polymer ?
#
loop_
_entity_poly.entity_id
_entity_poly.type
_entity_poly.pdbx_seq_one_letter_code
_entity_poly.pdbx_strand_id
1 'polypeptide(L)'
;QSAAQARQVQLASGKVSDRYSGVGVRTEQLLSAEGVFNRATAYEAAAGIAASRLQVQEAGLETIADSLARLRGRFITALSTGSAELVVTELSTEAQRILSALNTETGGVYVFGGTNGAVPPVNARTIDDLAAAADTDDLFVFADRTRLPVEEGTTIDGGATADEIAGDILARLKELADAPATLGTFSGPLTDAQAAFLVDKVAEFDALSDALVVHQGANGVAQRQADAAVDRNVQRRNLAEIVASEIEDVDLAEVIARLDQDRLAIEAAAQALAQSRELSLLNFL
;
A
#
# COMPACT_ATOMS: atom_id res chain seq x y z
N GLN A 1 -32.11 -22.12 31.16
CA GLN A 1 -32.65 -22.31 29.81
C GLN A 1 -32.93 -23.80 29.59
N SER A 2 -34.06 -24.16 28.96
CA SER A 2 -34.30 -25.55 28.59
C SER A 2 -33.32 -25.98 27.49
N ALA A 3 -32.96 -27.29 27.43
CA ALA A 3 -32.08 -27.84 26.40
C ALA A 3 -32.55 -27.49 24.98
N ALA A 4 -33.86 -27.55 24.74
CA ALA A 4 -34.50 -27.20 23.48
C ALA A 4 -34.28 -25.70 23.11
N GLN A 5 -34.34 -24.76 24.08
CA GLN A 5 -34.05 -23.34 23.82
C GLN A 5 -32.59 -23.11 23.45
N ALA A 6 -31.64 -23.78 24.12
CA ALA A 6 -30.23 -23.69 23.77
C ALA A 6 -29.96 -24.16 22.33
N ARG A 7 -30.60 -25.29 21.92
CA ARG A 7 -30.49 -25.80 20.54
C ARG A 7 -31.13 -24.88 19.49
N GLN A 8 -32.25 -24.23 19.83
CA GLN A 8 -32.83 -23.20 18.93
C GLN A 8 -31.91 -22.03 18.72
N VAL A 9 -31.20 -21.58 19.77
CA VAL A 9 -30.17 -20.53 19.64
C VAL A 9 -28.99 -20.99 18.77
N GLN A 10 -28.51 -22.23 18.99
CA GLN A 10 -27.46 -22.84 18.17
C GLN A 10 -27.87 -22.94 16.69
N LEU A 11 -29.12 -23.34 16.41
CA LEU A 11 -29.64 -23.42 15.05
C LEU A 11 -29.74 -22.02 14.38
N ALA A 12 -30.14 -21.00 15.15
CA ALA A 12 -30.30 -19.64 14.66
C ALA A 12 -28.96 -18.92 14.45
N SER A 13 -27.98 -19.18 15.32
CA SER A 13 -26.66 -18.54 15.25
C SER A 13 -25.66 -19.33 14.40
N GLY A 14 -25.86 -20.63 14.20
CA GLY A 14 -24.88 -21.54 13.59
C GLY A 14 -23.69 -21.85 14.50
N LYS A 15 -23.66 -21.33 15.74
CA LYS A 15 -22.53 -21.45 16.68
C LYS A 15 -22.86 -22.36 17.86
N VAL A 16 -21.82 -23.04 18.37
CA VAL A 16 -21.90 -23.88 19.58
C VAL A 16 -22.36 -23.04 20.77
N SER A 17 -21.90 -21.82 20.90
CA SER A 17 -22.26 -20.84 21.92
C SER A 17 -21.88 -19.42 21.53
N ASP A 18 -22.68 -18.46 21.99
CA ASP A 18 -22.41 -17.01 21.92
C ASP A 18 -21.43 -16.54 23.00
N ARG A 19 -20.96 -17.45 23.87
CA ARG A 19 -20.04 -17.13 24.96
C ARG A 19 -18.89 -18.12 25.01
N TYR A 20 -17.68 -17.61 25.28
CA TYR A 20 -16.47 -18.43 25.43
C TYR A 20 -16.64 -19.59 26.44
N SER A 21 -17.41 -19.35 27.53
CA SER A 21 -17.70 -20.40 28.52
C SER A 21 -18.43 -21.62 27.95
N GLY A 22 -19.14 -21.47 26.85
CA GLY A 22 -19.85 -22.56 26.17
C GLY A 22 -18.97 -23.42 25.26
N VAL A 23 -17.78 -22.91 24.89
CA VAL A 23 -16.77 -23.62 24.07
C VAL A 23 -15.91 -24.57 24.95
N GLY A 24 -15.88 -24.35 26.25
CA GLY A 24 -15.19 -25.21 27.23
C GLY A 24 -13.68 -25.22 27.10
N VAL A 25 -13.06 -26.39 27.06
CA VAL A 25 -11.60 -26.58 27.07
C VAL A 25 -10.89 -26.01 25.80
N ARG A 26 -11.63 -25.74 24.72
CA ARG A 26 -11.07 -25.17 23.47
C ARG A 26 -11.07 -23.64 23.44
N THR A 27 -11.52 -22.98 24.52
CA THR A 27 -11.59 -21.51 24.60
C THR A 27 -10.23 -20.84 24.35
N GLU A 28 -9.14 -21.39 24.89
CA GLU A 28 -7.79 -20.86 24.69
C GLU A 28 -7.35 -20.96 23.22
N GLN A 29 -7.68 -22.06 22.55
CA GLN A 29 -7.39 -22.23 21.13
C GLN A 29 -8.18 -21.25 20.27
N LEU A 30 -9.46 -21.04 20.59
CA LEU A 30 -10.32 -20.07 19.90
C LEU A 30 -9.77 -18.65 20.04
N LEU A 31 -9.46 -18.21 21.26
CA LEU A 31 -8.87 -16.88 21.50
C LEU A 31 -7.52 -16.69 20.79
N SER A 32 -6.72 -17.77 20.73
CA SER A 32 -5.46 -17.75 19.97
C SER A 32 -5.73 -17.59 18.46
N ALA A 33 -6.69 -18.33 17.91
CA ALA A 33 -7.06 -18.24 16.48
C ALA A 33 -7.62 -16.87 16.14
N GLU A 34 -8.51 -16.32 16.95
CA GLU A 34 -9.03 -14.94 16.80
C GLU A 34 -7.90 -13.90 16.88
N GLY A 35 -6.95 -14.08 17.79
CA GLY A 35 -5.77 -13.22 17.90
C GLY A 35 -4.90 -13.25 16.65
N VAL A 36 -4.70 -14.43 16.05
CA VAL A 36 -3.96 -14.57 14.77
C VAL A 36 -4.76 -13.94 13.63
N PHE A 37 -6.06 -14.18 13.55
CA PHE A 37 -6.95 -13.60 12.54
C PHE A 37 -6.88 -12.07 12.54
N ASN A 38 -7.04 -11.44 13.71
CA ASN A 38 -7.03 -9.98 13.85
C ASN A 38 -5.67 -9.38 13.47
N ARG A 39 -4.57 -10.00 13.91
CA ARG A 39 -3.22 -9.54 13.54
C ARG A 39 -2.95 -9.71 12.04
N ALA A 40 -3.32 -10.86 11.47
CA ALA A 40 -3.14 -11.11 10.04
C ALA A 40 -3.94 -10.11 9.19
N THR A 41 -5.19 -9.80 9.58
CA THR A 41 -6.02 -8.79 8.92
C THR A 41 -5.39 -7.39 8.98
N ALA A 42 -4.83 -7.01 10.15
CA ALA A 42 -4.17 -5.72 10.29
C ALA A 42 -2.89 -5.61 9.44
N TYR A 43 -2.08 -6.67 9.40
CA TYR A 43 -0.87 -6.70 8.58
C TYR A 43 -1.17 -6.84 7.08
N GLU A 44 -2.24 -7.55 6.69
CA GLU A 44 -2.72 -7.57 5.30
C GLU A 44 -3.05 -6.16 4.82
N ALA A 45 -3.82 -5.39 5.61
CA ALA A 45 -4.15 -4.01 5.30
C ALA A 45 -2.90 -3.12 5.22
N ALA A 46 -1.97 -3.25 6.18
CA ALA A 46 -0.73 -2.49 6.19
C ALA A 46 0.17 -2.80 4.98
N ALA A 47 0.31 -4.08 4.62
CA ALA A 47 1.06 -4.51 3.44
C ALA A 47 0.41 -4.02 2.14
N GLY A 48 -0.93 -4.01 2.06
CA GLY A 48 -1.68 -3.46 0.92
C GLY A 48 -1.46 -1.95 0.75
N ILE A 49 -1.44 -1.19 1.84
CA ILE A 49 -1.10 0.25 1.80
C ILE A 49 0.35 0.44 1.33
N ALA A 50 1.28 -0.38 1.82
CA ALA A 50 2.67 -0.34 1.40
C ALA A 50 2.83 -0.63 -0.11
N ALA A 51 2.19 -1.68 -0.62
CA ALA A 51 2.18 -2.02 -2.04
C ALA A 51 1.63 -0.88 -2.90
N SER A 52 0.50 -0.30 -2.50
CA SER A 52 -0.12 0.83 -3.21
C SER A 52 0.79 2.07 -3.23
N ARG A 53 1.44 2.40 -2.11
CA ARG A 53 2.40 3.51 -2.05
C ARG A 53 3.57 3.30 -3.01
N LEU A 54 4.18 2.12 -3.00
CA LEU A 54 5.30 1.77 -3.87
C LEU A 54 4.90 1.77 -5.35
N GLN A 55 3.67 1.38 -5.68
CA GLN A 55 3.14 1.47 -7.04
C GLN A 55 3.00 2.93 -7.51
N VAL A 56 2.57 3.84 -6.64
CA VAL A 56 2.52 5.28 -6.96
C VAL A 56 3.94 5.86 -7.11
N GLN A 57 4.90 5.41 -6.30
CA GLN A 57 6.31 5.77 -6.49
C GLN A 57 6.85 5.30 -7.84
N GLU A 58 6.51 4.08 -8.27
CA GLU A 58 6.94 3.56 -9.58
C GLU A 58 6.45 4.45 -10.73
N ALA A 59 5.17 4.84 -10.70
CA ALA A 59 4.62 5.76 -11.69
C ALA A 59 5.33 7.15 -11.69
N GLY A 60 5.73 7.61 -10.52
CA GLY A 60 6.55 8.83 -10.38
C GLY A 60 7.94 8.65 -11.00
N LEU A 61 8.62 7.55 -10.69
CA LEU A 61 9.94 7.22 -11.25
C LEU A 61 9.90 7.05 -12.78
N GLU A 62 8.85 6.41 -13.32
CA GLU A 62 8.62 6.31 -14.77
C GLU A 62 8.44 7.70 -15.40
N THR A 63 7.66 8.58 -14.75
CA THR A 63 7.46 9.96 -15.24
C THR A 63 8.79 10.73 -15.28
N ILE A 64 9.64 10.58 -14.27
CA ILE A 64 10.98 11.19 -14.23
C ILE A 64 11.87 10.61 -15.33
N ALA A 65 11.89 9.28 -15.51
CA ALA A 65 12.67 8.61 -16.57
C ALA A 65 12.28 9.11 -17.96
N ASP A 66 10.99 9.18 -18.24
CA ASP A 66 10.44 9.68 -19.50
C ASP A 66 10.84 11.14 -19.75
N SER A 67 10.82 11.98 -18.72
CA SER A 67 11.19 13.39 -18.82
C SER A 67 12.68 13.56 -19.11
N LEU A 68 13.55 12.77 -18.46
CA LEU A 68 14.99 12.76 -18.75
C LEU A 68 15.27 12.31 -20.19
N ALA A 69 14.59 11.26 -20.65
CA ALA A 69 14.73 10.75 -22.03
C ALA A 69 14.28 11.78 -23.06
N ARG A 70 13.19 12.53 -22.82
CA ARG A 70 12.72 13.61 -23.71
C ARG A 70 13.68 14.76 -23.76
N LEU A 71 14.20 15.23 -22.62
CA LEU A 71 15.21 16.29 -22.56
C LEU A 71 16.46 15.90 -23.33
N ARG A 72 16.98 14.70 -23.09
CA ARG A 72 18.11 14.16 -23.84
C ARG A 72 17.84 14.11 -25.37
N GLY A 73 16.67 13.59 -25.76
CA GLY A 73 16.24 13.56 -27.16
C GLY A 73 16.16 14.96 -27.78
N ARG A 74 15.73 15.96 -27.02
CA ARG A 74 15.70 17.36 -27.45
C ARG A 74 17.10 17.90 -27.66
N PHE A 75 18.06 17.63 -26.77
CA PHE A 75 19.45 18.05 -26.91
C PHE A 75 20.10 17.45 -28.17
N ILE A 76 19.90 16.15 -28.40
CA ILE A 76 20.38 15.49 -29.64
C ILE A 76 19.76 16.12 -30.87
N THR A 77 18.46 16.42 -30.84
CA THR A 77 17.78 17.08 -31.97
C THR A 77 18.34 18.48 -32.20
N ALA A 78 18.55 19.28 -31.16
CA ALA A 78 19.16 20.62 -31.27
C ALA A 78 20.56 20.56 -31.87
N LEU A 79 21.39 19.63 -31.43
CA LEU A 79 22.74 19.38 -31.96
C LEU A 79 22.71 18.96 -33.42
N SER A 80 21.79 18.09 -33.83
CA SER A 80 21.70 17.58 -35.21
C SER A 80 21.17 18.62 -36.18
N THR A 81 20.28 19.51 -35.73
CA THR A 81 19.70 20.58 -36.56
C THR A 81 20.47 21.88 -36.49
N GLY A 82 21.39 22.01 -35.52
CA GLY A 82 22.12 23.27 -35.25
C GLY A 82 21.21 24.40 -34.71
N SER A 83 20.05 24.05 -34.11
CA SER A 83 19.05 25.01 -33.64
C SER A 83 18.68 24.77 -32.17
N ALA A 84 18.73 25.83 -31.37
CA ALA A 84 18.32 25.84 -29.97
C ALA A 84 16.80 26.05 -29.78
N GLU A 85 16.07 26.26 -30.88
CA GLU A 85 14.63 26.46 -30.83
C GLU A 85 13.94 25.33 -30.06
N LEU A 86 13.03 25.67 -29.16
CA LEU A 86 12.30 24.75 -28.28
C LEU A 86 13.10 24.10 -27.12
N VAL A 87 14.43 24.27 -27.01
CA VAL A 87 15.21 23.70 -25.89
C VAL A 87 14.68 24.24 -24.55
N VAL A 88 14.50 25.56 -24.45
CA VAL A 88 14.02 26.22 -23.21
C VAL A 88 12.57 25.81 -22.88
N THR A 89 11.70 25.75 -23.88
CA THR A 89 10.31 25.39 -23.71
C THR A 89 10.17 23.93 -23.21
N GLU A 90 10.94 23.04 -23.83
CA GLU A 90 10.96 21.62 -23.40
C GLU A 90 11.55 21.46 -22.00
N LEU A 91 12.65 22.16 -21.71
CA LEU A 91 13.26 22.18 -20.37
C LEU A 91 12.25 22.61 -19.29
N SER A 92 11.53 23.71 -19.52
CA SER A 92 10.51 24.19 -18.58
C SER A 92 9.38 23.15 -18.37
N THR A 93 8.92 22.54 -19.46
CA THR A 93 7.84 21.56 -19.42
C THR A 93 8.26 20.29 -18.67
N GLU A 94 9.44 19.74 -18.99
CA GLU A 94 9.87 18.48 -18.37
C GLU A 94 10.36 18.69 -16.93
N ALA A 95 10.97 19.84 -16.61
CA ALA A 95 11.29 20.21 -15.24
C ALA A 95 10.02 20.27 -14.36
N GLN A 96 8.95 20.89 -14.85
CA GLN A 96 7.67 20.93 -14.13
C GLN A 96 7.08 19.52 -13.92
N ARG A 97 7.22 18.63 -14.90
CA ARG A 97 6.77 17.23 -14.77
C ARG A 97 7.57 16.49 -13.70
N ILE A 98 8.90 16.63 -13.70
CA ILE A 98 9.77 16.02 -12.68
C ILE A 98 9.41 16.52 -11.30
N LEU A 99 9.29 17.84 -11.10
CA LEU A 99 8.93 18.44 -9.82
C LEU A 99 7.54 18.01 -9.34
N SER A 100 6.57 17.89 -10.27
CA SER A 100 5.24 17.39 -9.95
C SER A 100 5.26 15.90 -9.57
N ALA A 101 6.06 15.08 -10.26
CA ALA A 101 6.21 13.66 -9.93
C ALA A 101 6.84 13.46 -8.54
N LEU A 102 7.87 14.22 -8.20
CA LEU A 102 8.51 14.20 -6.88
C LEU A 102 7.54 14.62 -5.76
N ASN A 103 6.62 15.53 -6.04
CA ASN A 103 5.61 16.01 -5.11
C ASN A 103 4.27 15.26 -5.23
N THR A 104 4.30 14.01 -5.71
CA THR A 104 3.08 13.19 -5.77
C THR A 104 2.61 12.79 -4.38
N GLU A 105 1.31 12.98 -4.14
CA GLU A 105 0.63 12.67 -2.89
C GLU A 105 -0.39 11.55 -3.10
N THR A 106 -0.50 10.66 -2.13
CA THR A 106 -1.58 9.66 -2.06
C THR A 106 -2.05 9.49 -0.62
N GLY A 107 -3.37 9.55 -0.41
CA GLY A 107 -3.95 9.41 0.93
C GLY A 107 -3.48 10.45 1.94
N GLY A 108 -3.12 11.66 1.52
CA GLY A 108 -2.60 12.72 2.40
C GLY A 108 -1.12 12.59 2.73
N VAL A 109 -0.37 11.72 2.00
CA VAL A 109 1.05 11.49 2.24
C VAL A 109 1.83 11.62 0.93
N TYR A 110 2.89 12.42 0.93
CA TYR A 110 3.83 12.52 -0.18
C TYR A 110 4.67 11.25 -0.27
N VAL A 111 4.58 10.56 -1.41
CA VAL A 111 5.17 9.21 -1.55
C VAL A 111 6.71 9.22 -1.49
N PHE A 112 7.35 10.32 -1.88
CA PHE A 112 8.81 10.53 -1.83
C PHE A 112 9.26 11.34 -0.58
N GLY A 113 8.34 11.63 0.34
CA GLY A 113 8.62 12.42 1.55
C GLY A 113 9.27 11.65 2.70
N GLY A 114 9.60 10.37 2.52
CA GLY A 114 10.20 9.54 3.57
C GLY A 114 9.38 9.54 4.86
N THR A 115 10.04 9.74 5.99
CA THR A 115 9.41 9.86 7.32
C THR A 115 8.66 11.19 7.53
N ASN A 116 8.86 12.16 6.64
CA ASN A 116 8.22 13.48 6.67
C ASN A 116 7.17 13.64 5.54
N GLY A 117 6.35 12.62 5.33
CA GLY A 117 5.36 12.60 4.24
C GLY A 117 4.20 13.60 4.36
N ALA A 118 4.11 14.39 5.43
CA ALA A 118 3.04 15.38 5.60
C ALA A 118 3.29 16.71 4.84
N VAL A 119 4.50 16.94 4.35
CA VAL A 119 4.90 18.14 3.62
C VAL A 119 5.50 17.78 2.25
N PRO A 120 5.39 18.67 1.24
CA PRO A 120 6.03 18.44 -0.05
C PRO A 120 7.52 18.19 0.10
N PRO A 121 8.09 17.13 -0.46
CA PRO A 121 9.51 16.83 -0.34
C PRO A 121 10.42 17.81 -1.12
N VAL A 122 9.86 18.51 -2.14
CA VAL A 122 10.59 19.51 -2.92
C VAL A 122 9.83 20.83 -2.93
N ASN A 123 10.50 21.90 -2.48
CA ASN A 123 9.96 23.26 -2.39
C ASN A 123 10.18 24.05 -3.69
N ALA A 124 10.02 23.42 -4.84
CA ALA A 124 10.04 24.03 -6.16
C ALA A 124 8.89 23.45 -7.00
N ARG A 125 8.38 24.25 -7.95
CA ARG A 125 7.31 23.86 -8.86
C ARG A 125 7.65 24.14 -10.32
N THR A 126 8.60 25.02 -10.55
CA THR A 126 8.98 25.53 -11.88
C THR A 126 10.50 25.53 -12.04
N ILE A 127 10.95 25.62 -13.28
CA ILE A 127 12.38 25.81 -13.60
C ILE A 127 12.91 27.11 -13.02
N ASP A 128 12.07 28.14 -12.92
CA ASP A 128 12.46 29.45 -12.38
C ASP A 128 12.73 29.36 -10.88
N ASP A 129 12.02 28.50 -10.14
CA ASP A 129 12.31 28.23 -8.73
C ASP A 129 13.68 27.59 -8.57
N LEU A 130 14.09 26.69 -9.50
CA LEU A 130 15.43 26.10 -9.50
C LEU A 130 16.50 27.15 -9.81
N ALA A 131 16.26 28.00 -10.79
CA ALA A 131 17.19 29.09 -11.15
C ALA A 131 17.37 30.10 -10.00
N ALA A 132 16.30 30.39 -9.25
CA ALA A 132 16.33 31.32 -8.13
C ALA A 132 17.02 30.76 -6.86
N ALA A 133 17.12 29.46 -6.72
CA ALA A 133 17.74 28.81 -5.56
C ALA A 133 19.28 29.04 -5.62
N ALA A 134 19.88 29.29 -4.46
CA ALA A 134 21.34 29.37 -4.35
C ALA A 134 21.96 27.97 -4.51
N ASP A 135 21.36 26.98 -3.84
CA ASP A 135 21.69 25.57 -3.95
C ASP A 135 20.40 24.77 -4.14
N THR A 136 20.45 23.70 -4.93
CA THR A 136 19.30 22.80 -5.11
C THR A 136 19.02 21.98 -3.86
N ASP A 137 20.00 21.76 -2.99
CA ASP A 137 19.83 21.07 -1.72
C ASP A 137 18.88 21.83 -0.76
N ASP A 138 18.84 23.17 -0.83
CA ASP A 138 17.94 24.02 -0.05
C ASP A 138 16.45 23.81 -0.42
N LEU A 139 16.19 23.20 -1.56
CA LEU A 139 14.83 22.93 -2.04
C LEU A 139 14.27 21.63 -1.47
N PHE A 140 15.09 20.72 -0.94
CA PHE A 140 14.63 19.45 -0.40
C PHE A 140 14.23 19.57 1.07
N VAL A 141 13.19 18.84 1.43
CA VAL A 141 12.85 18.53 2.81
C VAL A 141 13.43 17.15 3.11
N PHE A 142 14.67 17.14 3.62
CA PHE A 142 15.37 15.90 3.94
C PHE A 142 14.64 15.08 4.99
N ALA A 143 14.54 13.78 4.76
CA ALA A 143 13.91 12.82 5.64
C ALA A 143 14.50 11.42 5.44
N ASP A 144 14.47 10.61 6.49
CA ASP A 144 14.87 9.20 6.37
C ASP A 144 13.83 8.40 5.59
N ARG A 145 14.26 7.29 4.97
CA ARG A 145 13.36 6.34 4.34
C ARG A 145 12.37 5.77 5.35
N THR A 146 11.10 5.69 4.97
CA THR A 146 10.08 5.05 5.80
C THR A 146 10.28 3.54 5.82
N ARG A 147 10.10 2.93 7.00
CA ARG A 147 10.01 1.47 7.15
C ARG A 147 8.56 1.09 7.37
N LEU A 148 8.03 0.24 6.52
CA LEU A 148 6.63 -0.15 6.51
C LEU A 148 6.47 -1.53 7.14
N PRO A 149 5.76 -1.66 8.29
CA PRO A 149 5.52 -2.94 8.93
C PRO A 149 4.53 -3.75 8.08
N VAL A 150 4.91 -4.97 7.71
CA VAL A 150 4.11 -5.86 6.85
C VAL A 150 3.79 -7.21 7.49
N GLU A 151 4.53 -7.59 8.54
CA GLU A 151 4.32 -8.76 9.38
C GLU A 151 4.89 -8.50 10.77
N GLU A 152 4.60 -9.37 11.74
CA GLU A 152 5.17 -9.28 13.08
C GLU A 152 6.71 -9.33 13.02
N GLY A 153 7.36 -8.27 13.45
CA GLY A 153 8.82 -8.14 13.41
C GLY A 153 9.43 -7.94 12.02
N THR A 154 8.63 -7.85 10.95
CA THR A 154 9.11 -7.67 9.58
C THR A 154 8.68 -6.32 9.03
N THR A 155 9.65 -5.55 8.53
CA THR A 155 9.40 -4.30 7.81
C THR A 155 10.03 -4.37 6.42
N ILE A 156 9.43 -3.65 5.47
CA ILE A 156 10.01 -3.40 4.15
C ILE A 156 10.44 -1.96 4.00
N ASP A 157 11.32 -1.67 3.04
CA ASP A 157 11.70 -0.33 2.66
C ASP A 157 10.50 0.37 2.00
N GLY A 158 10.18 1.58 2.43
CA GLY A 158 9.08 2.40 1.91
C GLY A 158 9.44 3.17 0.64
N GLY A 159 10.57 2.83 0.02
CA GLY A 159 11.08 3.46 -1.20
C GLY A 159 12.05 4.60 -0.93
N ALA A 160 12.68 5.09 -2.00
CA ALA A 160 13.65 6.19 -1.94
C ALA A 160 12.95 7.54 -1.68
N THR A 161 13.69 8.47 -1.08
CA THR A 161 13.26 9.85 -0.84
C THR A 161 13.54 10.73 -2.07
N ALA A 162 12.91 11.90 -2.13
CA ALA A 162 13.07 12.82 -3.27
C ALA A 162 14.52 13.30 -3.46
N ASP A 163 15.24 13.55 -2.38
CA ASP A 163 16.63 13.97 -2.40
C ASP A 163 17.55 12.87 -2.95
N GLU A 164 17.33 11.62 -2.55
CA GLU A 164 18.08 10.46 -3.05
C GLU A 164 17.88 10.23 -4.56
N ILE A 165 16.68 10.50 -5.08
CA ILE A 165 16.33 10.29 -6.49
C ILE A 165 16.78 11.48 -7.34
N ALA A 166 16.54 12.68 -6.87
CA ALA A 166 16.53 13.87 -7.70
C ALA A 166 17.60 14.93 -7.34
N GLY A 167 18.48 14.68 -6.37
CA GLY A 167 19.55 15.63 -6.03
C GLY A 167 20.37 16.03 -7.26
N ASP A 168 20.95 15.04 -7.94
CA ASP A 168 21.72 15.28 -9.16
C ASP A 168 20.84 15.76 -10.32
N ILE A 169 19.59 15.30 -10.44
CA ILE A 169 18.65 15.70 -11.49
C ILE A 169 18.36 17.21 -11.38
N LEU A 170 17.99 17.70 -10.19
CA LEU A 170 17.69 19.11 -9.98
C LEU A 170 18.93 19.99 -10.15
N ALA A 171 20.11 19.51 -9.75
CA ALA A 171 21.36 20.20 -9.98
C ALA A 171 21.62 20.40 -11.49
N ARG A 172 21.43 19.36 -12.33
CA ARG A 172 21.60 19.46 -13.79
C ARG A 172 20.51 20.32 -14.44
N LEU A 173 19.27 20.27 -13.96
CA LEU A 173 18.21 21.16 -14.43
C LEU A 173 18.50 22.63 -14.10
N LYS A 174 19.04 22.90 -12.91
CA LYS A 174 19.50 24.26 -12.53
C LYS A 174 20.64 24.76 -13.43
N GLU A 175 21.64 23.93 -13.70
CA GLU A 175 22.71 24.28 -14.63
C GLU A 175 22.18 24.65 -16.03
N LEU A 176 21.17 23.92 -16.52
CA LEU A 176 20.49 24.23 -17.77
C LEU A 176 19.69 25.54 -17.72
N ALA A 177 19.05 25.80 -16.56
CA ALA A 177 18.32 27.05 -16.35
C ALA A 177 19.25 28.26 -16.27
N ASP A 178 20.44 28.13 -15.70
CA ASP A 178 21.45 29.17 -15.52
C ASP A 178 22.31 29.38 -16.77
N ALA A 179 22.38 28.42 -17.70
CA ALA A 179 23.22 28.47 -18.90
C ALA A 179 23.00 29.69 -19.77
N PRO A 180 21.78 30.24 -19.96
CA PRO A 180 21.58 31.47 -20.74
C PRO A 180 22.34 32.68 -20.22
N ALA A 181 22.63 32.75 -18.92
CA ALA A 181 23.39 33.87 -18.34
C ALA A 181 24.87 33.91 -18.81
N THR A 182 25.44 32.76 -19.13
CA THR A 182 26.84 32.63 -19.52
C THR A 182 27.04 32.36 -21.02
N LEU A 183 26.14 31.58 -21.62
CA LEU A 183 26.21 31.11 -23.00
C LEU A 183 25.32 31.90 -23.95
N GLY A 184 24.54 32.87 -23.44
CA GLY A 184 23.51 33.56 -24.19
C GLY A 184 22.24 32.77 -24.35
N THR A 185 21.17 33.41 -24.81
CA THR A 185 19.85 32.81 -24.96
C THR A 185 19.88 31.64 -25.94
N PHE A 186 19.23 30.50 -25.56
CA PHE A 186 19.04 29.35 -26.43
C PHE A 186 17.86 29.63 -27.38
N SER A 187 18.11 30.36 -28.45
CA SER A 187 17.13 30.72 -29.47
C SER A 187 17.79 30.81 -30.83
N GLY A 188 17.19 30.24 -31.88
CA GLY A 188 17.76 30.21 -33.21
C GLY A 188 18.98 29.29 -33.36
N PRO A 189 19.97 29.64 -34.21
CA PRO A 189 21.14 28.79 -34.45
C PRO A 189 21.99 28.62 -33.18
N LEU A 190 22.47 27.40 -32.93
CA LEU A 190 23.41 27.10 -31.84
C LEU A 190 24.78 27.75 -32.09
N THR A 191 25.35 28.36 -31.06
CA THR A 191 26.77 28.70 -31.04
C THR A 191 27.61 27.46 -30.71
N ASP A 192 28.90 27.47 -31.05
CA ASP A 192 29.83 26.37 -30.72
C ASP A 192 29.88 26.08 -29.21
N ALA A 193 29.82 27.12 -28.37
CA ALA A 193 29.81 26.98 -26.93
C ALA A 193 28.51 26.32 -26.41
N GLN A 194 27.35 26.70 -26.97
CA GLN A 194 26.08 26.06 -26.65
C GLN A 194 26.05 24.59 -27.11
N ALA A 195 26.59 24.32 -28.31
CA ALA A 195 26.68 22.95 -28.82
C ALA A 195 27.57 22.08 -27.93
N ALA A 196 28.74 22.54 -27.52
CA ALA A 196 29.63 21.83 -26.61
C ALA A 196 28.93 21.54 -25.25
N PHE A 197 28.27 22.54 -24.68
CA PHE A 197 27.50 22.41 -23.45
C PHE A 197 26.38 21.31 -23.57
N LEU A 198 25.62 21.32 -24.68
CA LEU A 198 24.56 20.31 -24.88
C LEU A 198 25.14 18.92 -25.10
N VAL A 199 26.34 18.77 -25.70
CA VAL A 199 27.01 17.45 -25.81
C VAL A 199 27.32 16.89 -24.43
N ASP A 200 27.87 17.70 -23.52
CA ASP A 200 28.13 17.27 -22.15
C ASP A 200 26.84 16.88 -21.42
N LYS A 201 25.75 17.67 -21.60
CA LYS A 201 24.45 17.37 -21.00
C LYS A 201 23.84 16.07 -21.52
N VAL A 202 24.05 15.69 -22.77
CA VAL A 202 23.58 14.37 -23.27
C VAL A 202 24.20 13.24 -22.46
N ALA A 203 25.51 13.28 -22.20
CA ALA A 203 26.20 12.23 -21.42
C ALA A 203 25.77 12.23 -19.94
N GLU A 204 25.57 13.41 -19.34
CA GLU A 204 25.10 13.53 -17.96
C GLU A 204 23.67 12.98 -17.80
N PHE A 205 22.77 13.24 -18.73
CA PHE A 205 21.40 12.74 -18.70
C PHE A 205 21.33 11.22 -18.94
N ASP A 206 22.26 10.64 -19.68
CA ASP A 206 22.41 9.18 -19.75
C ASP A 206 22.79 8.61 -18.38
N ALA A 207 23.76 9.21 -17.70
CA ALA A 207 24.16 8.77 -16.36
C ALA A 207 23.04 8.93 -15.32
N LEU A 208 22.26 10.01 -15.39
CA LEU A 208 21.07 10.19 -14.52
C LEU A 208 20.01 9.12 -14.77
N SER A 209 19.79 8.75 -16.04
CA SER A 209 18.85 7.69 -16.39
C SER A 209 19.31 6.35 -15.84
N ASP A 210 20.60 6.03 -15.94
CA ASP A 210 21.18 4.79 -15.38
C ASP A 210 21.05 4.76 -13.84
N ALA A 211 21.29 5.87 -13.16
CA ALA A 211 21.10 5.98 -11.71
C ALA A 211 19.63 5.77 -11.31
N LEU A 212 18.69 6.31 -12.08
CA LEU A 212 17.26 6.14 -11.81
C LEU A 212 16.80 4.70 -11.93
N VAL A 213 17.37 3.92 -12.87
CA VAL A 213 17.08 2.47 -13.00
C VAL A 213 17.38 1.69 -11.71
N VAL A 214 18.40 2.11 -10.95
CA VAL A 214 18.71 1.50 -9.65
C VAL A 214 17.57 1.73 -8.65
N HIS A 215 17.01 2.94 -8.60
CA HIS A 215 15.86 3.25 -7.74
C HIS A 215 14.61 2.50 -8.16
N GLN A 216 14.31 2.41 -9.46
CA GLN A 216 13.20 1.60 -9.99
C GLN A 216 13.37 0.12 -9.63
N GLY A 217 14.58 -0.43 -9.79
CA GLY A 217 14.89 -1.81 -9.39
C GLY A 217 14.65 -2.07 -7.90
N ALA A 218 15.11 -1.17 -7.03
CA ALA A 218 14.90 -1.25 -5.59
C ALA A 218 13.40 -1.16 -5.23
N ASN A 219 12.68 -0.22 -5.84
CA ASN A 219 11.23 -0.06 -5.67
C ASN A 219 10.47 -1.33 -6.09
N GLY A 220 10.82 -1.93 -7.24
CA GLY A 220 10.22 -3.18 -7.71
C GLY A 220 10.51 -4.38 -6.79
N VAL A 221 11.67 -4.41 -6.11
CA VAL A 221 11.95 -5.42 -5.08
C VAL A 221 11.02 -5.20 -3.87
N ALA A 222 10.89 -3.96 -3.39
CA ALA A 222 10.03 -3.62 -2.26
C ALA A 222 8.55 -3.93 -2.55
N GLN A 223 8.06 -3.65 -3.77
CA GLN A 223 6.69 -4.01 -4.21
C GLN A 223 6.45 -5.51 -4.11
N ARG A 224 7.34 -6.34 -4.68
CA ARG A 224 7.21 -7.80 -4.59
C ARG A 224 7.21 -8.30 -3.15
N GLN A 225 7.98 -7.67 -2.26
CA GLN A 225 7.98 -8.02 -0.84
C GLN A 225 6.66 -7.66 -0.17
N ALA A 226 6.06 -6.51 -0.51
CA ALA A 226 4.75 -6.08 -0.02
C ALA A 226 3.65 -7.03 -0.49
N ASP A 227 3.59 -7.35 -1.79
CA ASP A 227 2.62 -8.27 -2.37
C ASP A 227 2.72 -9.66 -1.74
N ALA A 228 3.93 -10.19 -1.61
CA ALA A 228 4.15 -11.47 -0.94
C ALA A 228 3.72 -11.45 0.55
N ALA A 229 3.85 -10.30 1.22
CA ALA A 229 3.36 -10.15 2.60
C ALA A 229 1.83 -10.12 2.66
N VAL A 230 1.15 -9.49 1.69
CA VAL A 230 -0.32 -9.55 1.56
C VAL A 230 -0.76 -11.01 1.45
N ASP A 231 -0.17 -11.77 0.51
CA ASP A 231 -0.54 -13.18 0.28
C ASP A 231 -0.34 -14.04 1.54
N ARG A 232 0.79 -13.88 2.24
CA ARG A 232 1.06 -14.62 3.47
C ARG A 232 0.07 -14.29 4.59
N ASN A 233 -0.29 -13.01 4.74
CA ASN A 233 -1.26 -12.58 5.75
C ASN A 233 -2.67 -13.08 5.42
N VAL A 234 -3.08 -13.08 4.15
CA VAL A 234 -4.34 -13.71 3.69
C VAL A 234 -4.36 -15.19 4.05
N GLN A 235 -3.28 -15.94 3.79
CA GLN A 235 -3.20 -17.35 4.14
C GLN A 235 -3.30 -17.59 5.66
N ARG A 236 -2.60 -16.77 6.47
CA ARG A 236 -2.66 -16.85 7.93
C ARG A 236 -4.07 -16.54 8.46
N ARG A 237 -4.72 -15.51 7.90
CA ARG A 237 -6.09 -15.14 8.26
C ARG A 237 -7.06 -16.28 7.95
N ASN A 238 -6.98 -16.84 6.74
CA ASN A 238 -7.87 -17.94 6.33
C ASN A 238 -7.65 -19.20 7.18
N LEU A 239 -6.40 -19.53 7.51
CA LEU A 239 -6.10 -20.65 8.41
C LEU A 239 -6.67 -20.42 9.83
N ALA A 240 -6.51 -19.22 10.36
CA ALA A 240 -7.05 -18.85 11.67
C ALA A 240 -8.58 -18.88 11.67
N GLU A 241 -9.23 -18.46 10.60
CA GLU A 241 -10.69 -18.53 10.40
C GLU A 241 -11.17 -19.98 10.38
N ILE A 242 -10.49 -20.88 9.65
CA ILE A 242 -10.83 -22.32 9.63
C ILE A 242 -10.74 -22.90 11.05
N VAL A 243 -9.66 -22.60 11.78
CA VAL A 243 -9.48 -23.12 13.16
C VAL A 243 -10.56 -22.56 14.10
N ALA A 244 -10.92 -21.29 13.96
CA ALA A 244 -12.00 -20.69 14.74
C ALA A 244 -13.35 -21.33 14.41
N SER A 245 -13.68 -21.50 13.12
CA SER A 245 -14.90 -22.14 12.62
C SER A 245 -15.04 -23.59 13.11
N GLU A 246 -13.97 -24.40 13.07
CA GLU A 246 -13.96 -25.77 13.61
C GLU A 246 -14.29 -25.84 15.12
N ILE A 247 -14.09 -24.75 15.85
CA ILE A 247 -14.35 -24.68 17.28
C ILE A 247 -15.72 -24.07 17.55
N GLU A 248 -16.13 -23.05 16.82
CA GLU A 248 -17.33 -22.28 17.05
C GLU A 248 -18.58 -22.84 16.35
N ASP A 249 -18.42 -23.40 15.14
CA ASP A 249 -19.56 -23.81 14.33
C ASP A 249 -20.18 -25.12 14.83
N VAL A 250 -21.49 -25.19 14.76
CA VAL A 250 -22.21 -26.42 15.09
C VAL A 250 -22.44 -27.26 13.84
N ASP A 251 -22.47 -28.58 14.04
CA ASP A 251 -23.07 -29.48 13.05
C ASP A 251 -24.59 -29.31 13.07
N LEU A 252 -25.11 -28.57 12.11
CA LEU A 252 -26.52 -28.26 11.98
C LEU A 252 -27.37 -29.54 11.88
N ALA A 253 -26.88 -30.61 11.24
CA ALA A 253 -27.61 -31.88 11.13
C ALA A 253 -27.76 -32.54 12.50
N GLU A 254 -26.70 -32.55 13.31
CA GLU A 254 -26.74 -33.04 14.67
C GLU A 254 -27.66 -32.20 15.57
N VAL A 255 -27.63 -30.88 15.48
CA VAL A 255 -28.48 -29.97 16.26
C VAL A 255 -29.95 -30.19 15.92
N ILE A 256 -30.31 -30.35 14.64
CA ILE A 256 -31.68 -30.62 14.18
C ILE A 256 -32.15 -31.96 14.73
N ALA A 257 -31.34 -33.00 14.56
CA ALA A 257 -31.70 -34.36 15.06
C ALA A 257 -31.95 -34.37 16.58
N ARG A 258 -31.09 -33.65 17.34
CA ARG A 258 -31.26 -33.53 18.81
C ARG A 258 -32.47 -32.67 19.18
N LEU A 259 -32.80 -31.64 18.42
CA LEU A 259 -34.00 -30.83 18.65
C LEU A 259 -35.27 -31.64 18.44
N ASP A 260 -35.32 -32.48 17.40
CA ASP A 260 -36.45 -33.37 17.15
C ASP A 260 -36.59 -34.42 18.25
N GLN A 261 -35.49 -34.98 18.76
CA GLN A 261 -35.51 -35.88 19.93
C GLN A 261 -36.09 -35.18 21.17
N ASP A 262 -35.69 -33.93 21.44
CA ASP A 262 -36.20 -33.16 22.56
C ASP A 262 -37.72 -32.90 22.44
N ARG A 263 -38.20 -32.60 21.21
CA ARG A 263 -39.62 -32.40 20.94
C ARG A 263 -40.40 -33.69 21.23
N LEU A 264 -39.94 -34.83 20.73
CA LEU A 264 -40.55 -36.13 21.00
C LEU A 264 -40.55 -36.47 22.50
N ALA A 265 -39.48 -36.20 23.22
CA ALA A 265 -39.37 -36.39 24.65
C ALA A 265 -40.36 -35.51 25.43
N ILE A 266 -40.54 -34.25 25.04
CA ILE A 266 -41.51 -33.34 25.65
C ILE A 266 -42.92 -33.81 25.37
N GLU A 267 -43.24 -34.24 24.15
CA GLU A 267 -44.57 -34.81 23.81
C GLU A 267 -44.86 -36.07 24.58
N ALA A 268 -43.93 -37.00 24.68
CA ALA A 268 -44.08 -38.23 25.48
C ALA A 268 -44.29 -37.94 26.98
N ALA A 269 -43.51 -36.97 27.53
CA ALA A 269 -43.68 -36.55 28.92
C ALA A 269 -45.04 -35.90 29.17
N ALA A 270 -45.54 -35.07 28.23
CA ALA A 270 -46.88 -34.47 28.32
C ALA A 270 -47.97 -35.50 28.27
N GLN A 271 -47.88 -36.54 27.41
CA GLN A 271 -48.81 -37.63 27.33
C GLN A 271 -48.78 -38.47 28.61
N ALA A 272 -47.61 -38.78 29.14
CA ALA A 272 -47.53 -39.58 30.42
C ALA A 272 -48.14 -38.80 31.60
N LEU A 273 -47.94 -37.44 31.62
CA LEU A 273 -48.53 -36.57 32.64
C LEU A 273 -50.08 -36.53 32.52
N ALA A 274 -50.59 -36.47 31.29
CA ALA A 274 -52.02 -36.50 31.04
C ALA A 274 -52.68 -37.88 31.53
N GLN A 275 -52.07 -39.00 31.21
CA GLN A 275 -52.49 -40.31 31.66
C GLN A 275 -52.44 -40.47 33.19
N SER A 276 -51.41 -39.94 33.83
CA SER A 276 -51.27 -39.95 35.28
C SER A 276 -52.39 -39.16 36.01
N ARG A 277 -52.81 -38.03 35.40
CA ARG A 277 -53.92 -37.19 35.89
C ARG A 277 -55.26 -37.92 35.75
N GLU A 278 -55.53 -38.65 34.66
CA GLU A 278 -56.74 -39.49 34.49
C GLU A 278 -56.83 -40.62 35.51
N LEU A 279 -55.69 -41.29 35.74
CA LEU A 279 -55.65 -42.36 36.76
C LEU A 279 -55.80 -41.82 38.19
N SER A 280 -55.34 -40.60 38.49
CA SER A 280 -55.53 -39.98 39.81
C SER A 280 -57.00 -39.57 40.06
N LEU A 281 -57.71 -39.10 39.02
CA LEU A 281 -59.13 -38.74 39.10
C LEU A 281 -60.04 -39.97 39.29
N LEU A 282 -59.70 -41.11 38.68
CA LEU A 282 -60.43 -42.41 38.85
C LEU A 282 -60.29 -43.03 40.24
N ASN A 283 -59.22 -42.73 41.00
CA ASN A 283 -59.01 -43.16 42.37
C ASN A 283 -59.71 -42.29 43.44
N PHE A 284 -60.34 -41.15 43.04
CA PHE A 284 -61.00 -40.21 43.95
C PHE A 284 -62.52 -40.19 43.81
N LEU A 285 -63.10 -41.03 42.92
CA LEU A 285 -64.52 -41.35 42.78
C LEU A 285 -64.83 -42.75 43.38
#